data_10dba757dcda0b2630b932f753a89b72
#
_entry.id   10dba757dcda0b2630b932f753a89b72
#
_cell.length_a   1.000
_cell.length_b   1.000
_cell.length_c   1.000
_cell.angle_alpha   90.00
_cell.angle_beta   90.00
_cell.angle_gamma   90.00
#
_symmetry.space_group_name_H-M   'P 1'
#
loop_
_entity.id
_entity.type
_entity.pdbx_description
1 polymer ?
#
loop_
_entity_poly.entity_id
_entity_poly.type
_entity_poly.pdbx_seq_one_letter_code
_entity_poly.pdbx_strand_id
1 'polypeptide(L)'
;MASFSVVSNISAANAQANLIHTNAGLQKAITRLSSGFRINQAGDDAAGLQLANTYRSTQAVLNQGIRNANDALSTLQIKDGALNNIGTLLDRLSTLATQSASASNTLDRTALNTEFADVRTEITREVAVAGLGAAAGFSAFISNETVAANGAIGGTIAAADTTTLGINASAIDTAANALTAVAAIATAVTRLGTAQSSVGTLENRLTFAISLANSQVVSNKAAESRIRDANVAEESANLTRYSVLTQSGIAALAQANNQSQSVLKLLG
;
A
#
# COMPACT_ATOMS: atom_id res chain seq x y z
N MET A 1 -9.43 69.84 3.68
CA MET A 1 -10.12 70.36 2.48
C MET A 1 -9.87 69.34 1.36
N ALA A 2 -10.93 68.71 0.82
CA ALA A 2 -10.80 67.83 -0.33
C ALA A 2 -10.48 68.69 -1.56
N SER A 3 -9.27 68.60 -2.11
CA SER A 3 -8.92 69.28 -3.36
C SER A 3 -9.63 68.57 -4.52
N PHE A 4 -10.65 69.22 -5.08
CA PHE A 4 -11.29 68.78 -6.31
C PHE A 4 -10.32 69.04 -7.48
N SER A 5 -9.61 68.00 -7.90
CA SER A 5 -8.79 68.05 -9.11
C SER A 5 -9.65 67.57 -10.28
N VAL A 6 -9.75 68.37 -11.33
CA VAL A 6 -10.44 68.01 -12.58
C VAL A 6 -9.56 67.12 -13.46
N VAL A 7 -8.22 67.18 -13.25
CA VAL A 7 -7.21 66.43 -14.05
C VAL A 7 -7.05 65.00 -13.55
N SER A 8 -7.27 64.73 -12.25
CA SER A 8 -7.14 63.40 -11.63
C SER A 8 -8.33 63.05 -10.80
N ASN A 9 -9.10 62.03 -11.20
CA ASN A 9 -10.23 61.48 -10.45
C ASN A 9 -9.77 60.41 -9.46
N ILE A 10 -9.34 60.87 -8.26
CA ILE A 10 -8.83 60.00 -7.19
C ILE A 10 -9.92 59.00 -6.72
N SER A 11 -11.18 59.40 -6.72
CA SER A 11 -12.30 58.55 -6.33
C SER A 11 -12.49 57.40 -7.34
N ALA A 12 -12.38 57.65 -8.65
CA ALA A 12 -12.44 56.64 -9.66
C ALA A 12 -11.22 55.70 -9.61
N ALA A 13 -10.01 56.23 -9.36
CA ALA A 13 -8.79 55.43 -9.20
C ALA A 13 -8.90 54.46 -8.00
N ASN A 14 -9.40 54.93 -6.86
CA ASN A 14 -9.66 54.10 -5.69
C ASN A 14 -10.74 53.03 -5.97
N ALA A 15 -11.83 53.40 -6.65
CA ALA A 15 -12.87 52.45 -7.03
C ALA A 15 -12.32 51.37 -7.97
N GLN A 16 -11.46 51.74 -8.93
CA GLN A 16 -10.79 50.83 -9.85
C GLN A 16 -9.82 49.88 -9.12
N ALA A 17 -9.02 50.38 -8.18
CA ALA A 17 -8.11 49.54 -7.38
C ALA A 17 -8.89 48.50 -6.55
N ASN A 18 -9.98 48.94 -5.90
CA ASN A 18 -10.86 48.02 -5.17
C ASN A 18 -11.53 46.98 -6.09
N LEU A 19 -11.92 47.36 -7.28
CA LEU A 19 -12.51 46.44 -8.27
C LEU A 19 -11.50 45.38 -8.74
N ILE A 20 -10.24 45.74 -8.94
CA ILE A 20 -9.17 44.81 -9.26
C ILE A 20 -8.98 43.78 -8.15
N HIS A 21 -8.92 44.18 -6.88
CA HIS A 21 -8.84 43.28 -5.73
C HIS A 21 -10.06 42.38 -5.61
N THR A 22 -11.25 42.92 -5.83
CA THR A 22 -12.52 42.17 -5.80
C THR A 22 -12.55 41.08 -6.90
N ASN A 23 -12.15 41.43 -8.13
CA ASN A 23 -12.08 40.49 -9.23
C ASN A 23 -11.04 39.38 -9.00
N ALA A 24 -9.88 39.72 -8.41
CA ALA A 24 -8.87 38.72 -8.03
C ALA A 24 -9.43 37.75 -6.95
N GLY A 25 -10.17 38.29 -5.97
CA GLY A 25 -10.84 37.46 -4.97
C GLY A 25 -11.92 36.56 -5.57
N LEU A 26 -12.73 37.10 -6.50
CA LEU A 26 -13.73 36.31 -7.26
C LEU A 26 -13.13 35.17 -8.01
N GLN A 27 -12.06 35.40 -8.78
CA GLN A 27 -11.36 34.36 -9.52
C GLN A 27 -10.79 33.28 -8.60
N LYS A 28 -10.23 33.69 -7.46
CA LYS A 28 -9.68 32.77 -6.46
C LYS A 28 -10.78 31.87 -5.85
N ALA A 29 -11.93 32.44 -5.50
CA ALA A 29 -13.07 31.69 -4.98
C ALA A 29 -13.63 30.71 -6.03
N ILE A 30 -13.74 31.12 -7.30
CA ILE A 30 -14.14 30.23 -8.40
C ILE A 30 -13.15 29.07 -8.57
N THR A 31 -11.85 29.34 -8.55
CA THR A 31 -10.81 28.32 -8.71
C THR A 31 -10.86 27.29 -7.56
N ARG A 32 -11.01 27.75 -6.33
CA ARG A 32 -11.13 26.90 -5.14
C ARG A 32 -12.41 26.07 -5.14
N LEU A 33 -13.52 26.67 -5.51
CA LEU A 33 -14.81 25.99 -5.59
C LEU A 33 -14.81 24.93 -6.70
N SER A 34 -14.20 25.24 -7.85
CA SER A 34 -14.09 24.31 -8.99
C SER A 34 -13.14 23.16 -8.74
N SER A 35 -12.02 23.41 -8.05
CA SER A 35 -11.03 22.37 -7.73
C SER A 35 -11.36 21.56 -6.48
N GLY A 36 -12.17 22.11 -5.58
CA GLY A 36 -12.40 21.59 -4.23
C GLY A 36 -11.24 21.82 -3.28
N PHE A 37 -10.15 22.49 -3.72
CA PHE A 37 -8.95 22.69 -2.91
C PHE A 37 -8.76 24.15 -2.52
N ARG A 38 -8.44 24.37 -1.23
CA ARG A 38 -8.03 25.67 -0.68
C ARG A 38 -6.65 26.09 -1.20
N ILE A 39 -5.73 25.13 -1.29
CA ILE A 39 -4.37 25.31 -1.79
C ILE A 39 -4.28 24.68 -3.18
N ASN A 40 -4.27 25.50 -4.23
CA ASN A 40 -4.22 25.05 -5.60
C ASN A 40 -2.84 25.24 -6.24
N GLN A 41 -2.14 26.29 -5.85
CA GLN A 41 -0.82 26.65 -6.36
C GLN A 41 0.15 27.02 -5.21
N ALA A 42 1.45 26.97 -5.46
CA ALA A 42 2.48 27.27 -4.46
C ALA A 42 2.37 28.70 -3.88
N GLY A 43 1.81 29.65 -4.66
CA GLY A 43 1.56 31.02 -4.23
C GLY A 43 0.44 31.14 -3.18
N ASP A 44 -0.43 30.13 -3.00
CA ASP A 44 -1.47 30.14 -1.96
C ASP A 44 -0.89 29.81 -0.58
N ASP A 45 -0.08 28.75 -0.51
CA ASP A 45 0.62 28.28 0.70
C ASP A 45 1.69 27.27 0.29
N ALA A 46 2.95 27.71 0.20
CA ALA A 46 4.05 26.85 -0.21
C ALA A 46 4.36 25.71 0.79
N ALA A 47 4.27 26.02 2.10
CA ALA A 47 4.54 25.05 3.15
C ALA A 47 3.44 23.97 3.23
N GLY A 48 2.17 24.41 3.18
CA GLY A 48 1.02 23.52 3.17
C GLY A 48 1.00 22.64 1.92
N LEU A 49 1.33 23.17 0.75
CA LEU A 49 1.43 22.40 -0.49
C LEU A 49 2.54 21.34 -0.44
N GLN A 50 3.72 21.69 0.10
CA GLN A 50 4.82 20.74 0.27
C GLN A 50 4.40 19.58 1.18
N LEU A 51 3.77 19.89 2.32
CA LEU A 51 3.32 18.86 3.27
C LEU A 51 2.23 17.97 2.67
N ALA A 52 1.25 18.55 1.96
CA ALA A 52 0.21 17.81 1.26
C ALA A 52 0.80 16.88 0.17
N ASN A 53 1.79 17.36 -0.58
CA ASN A 53 2.49 16.54 -1.58
C ASN A 53 3.27 15.38 -0.92
N THR A 54 3.86 15.59 0.25
CA THR A 54 4.53 14.52 1.01
C THR A 54 3.53 13.46 1.44
N TYR A 55 2.38 13.83 2.00
CA TYR A 55 1.32 12.87 2.36
C TYR A 55 0.81 12.10 1.15
N ARG A 56 0.57 12.77 0.03
CA ARG A 56 0.13 12.13 -1.22
C ARG A 56 1.17 11.14 -1.76
N SER A 57 2.45 11.50 -1.73
CA SER A 57 3.55 10.61 -2.10
C SER A 57 3.61 9.38 -1.19
N THR A 58 3.54 9.59 0.12
CA THR A 58 3.51 8.50 1.10
C THR A 58 2.31 7.57 0.88
N GLN A 59 1.11 8.11 0.61
CA GLN A 59 -0.07 7.31 0.27
C GLN A 59 0.15 6.45 -0.98
N ALA A 60 0.77 7.01 -2.03
CA ALA A 60 1.05 6.28 -3.26
C ALA A 60 2.00 5.10 -3.01
N VAL A 61 3.06 5.30 -2.21
CA VAL A 61 4.01 4.26 -1.81
C VAL A 61 3.33 3.19 -0.96
N LEU A 62 2.54 3.58 0.06
CA LEU A 62 1.81 2.64 0.91
C LEU A 62 0.80 1.81 0.12
N ASN A 63 0.06 2.41 -0.81
CA ASN A 63 -0.87 1.68 -1.67
C ASN A 63 -0.15 0.65 -2.55
N GLN A 64 1.05 0.97 -3.06
CA GLN A 64 1.88 -0.01 -3.78
C GLN A 64 2.39 -1.09 -2.82
N GLY A 65 2.83 -0.71 -1.63
CA GLY A 65 3.26 -1.63 -0.59
C GLY A 65 2.16 -2.63 -0.18
N ILE A 66 0.92 -2.18 -0.07
CA ILE A 66 -0.24 -3.05 0.20
C ILE A 66 -0.43 -4.06 -0.95
N ARG A 67 -0.28 -3.66 -2.21
CA ARG A 67 -0.33 -4.60 -3.35
C ARG A 67 0.79 -5.62 -3.28
N ASN A 68 2.03 -5.17 -3.05
CA ASN A 68 3.19 -6.05 -2.90
C ASN A 68 2.98 -7.06 -1.76
N ALA A 69 2.39 -6.61 -0.64
CA ALA A 69 2.11 -7.48 0.51
C ALA A 69 1.03 -8.54 0.20
N ASN A 70 -0.01 -8.18 -0.56
CA ASN A 70 -1.03 -9.14 -0.99
C ASN A 70 -0.47 -10.18 -1.98
N ASP A 71 0.38 -9.76 -2.92
CA ASP A 71 1.07 -10.67 -3.84
C ASP A 71 2.00 -11.63 -3.08
N ALA A 72 2.71 -11.09 -2.09
CA ALA A 72 3.57 -11.85 -1.21
C ALA A 72 2.77 -12.85 -0.35
N LEU A 73 1.61 -12.45 0.18
CA LEU A 73 0.70 -13.32 0.92
C LEU A 73 0.21 -14.47 0.04
N SER A 74 -0.19 -14.19 -1.20
CA SER A 74 -0.59 -15.24 -2.15
C SER A 74 0.53 -16.23 -2.43
N THR A 75 1.78 -15.76 -2.53
CA THR A 75 2.95 -16.62 -2.70
C THR A 75 3.17 -17.51 -1.46
N LEU A 76 2.97 -16.97 -0.25
CA LEU A 76 3.09 -17.76 0.99
C LEU A 76 1.98 -18.81 1.07
N GLN A 77 0.75 -18.50 0.70
CA GLN A 77 -0.36 -19.44 0.67
C GLN A 77 -0.14 -20.60 -0.30
N ILE A 78 0.50 -20.36 -1.46
CA ILE A 78 0.91 -21.43 -2.38
C ILE A 78 1.95 -22.34 -1.70
N LYS A 79 2.92 -21.74 -1.01
CA LYS A 79 3.93 -22.52 -0.27
C LYS A 79 3.32 -23.31 0.89
N ASP A 80 2.39 -22.73 1.63
CA ASP A 80 1.67 -23.42 2.70
C ASP A 80 0.87 -24.62 2.16
N GLY A 81 0.15 -24.42 1.06
CA GLY A 81 -0.55 -25.52 0.36
C GLY A 81 0.38 -26.67 -0.05
N ALA A 82 1.56 -26.34 -0.60
CA ALA A 82 2.56 -27.35 -0.94
C ALA A 82 3.13 -28.06 0.29
N LEU A 83 3.40 -27.33 1.38
CA LEU A 83 3.87 -27.94 2.63
C LEU A 83 2.80 -28.88 3.23
N ASN A 84 1.53 -28.56 3.12
CA ASN A 84 0.44 -29.45 3.53
C ASN A 84 0.38 -30.72 2.67
N ASN A 85 0.56 -30.60 1.34
CA ASN A 85 0.65 -31.76 0.45
C ASN A 85 1.85 -32.64 0.80
N ILE A 86 3.03 -32.04 1.05
CA ILE A 86 4.23 -32.76 1.50
C ILE A 86 3.95 -33.49 2.81
N GLY A 87 3.18 -32.89 3.73
CA GLY A 87 2.76 -33.54 4.96
C GLY A 87 1.98 -34.85 4.70
N THR A 88 1.00 -34.81 3.79
CA THR A 88 0.24 -36.01 3.41
C THR A 88 1.06 -37.07 2.74
N LEU A 89 2.07 -36.67 1.93
CA LEU A 89 3.02 -37.59 1.32
C LEU A 89 3.96 -38.23 2.35
N LEU A 90 4.39 -37.48 3.39
CA LEU A 90 5.17 -38.01 4.51
C LEU A 90 4.37 -39.05 5.33
N ASP A 91 3.08 -38.80 5.54
CA ASP A 91 2.17 -39.74 6.20
C ASP A 91 2.07 -41.05 5.38
N ARG A 92 2.00 -40.93 4.04
CA ARG A 92 2.03 -42.13 3.15
C ARG A 92 3.35 -42.86 3.26
N LEU A 93 4.50 -42.17 3.24
CA LEU A 93 5.80 -42.76 3.45
C LEU A 93 5.91 -43.47 4.80
N SER A 94 5.38 -42.89 5.87
CA SER A 94 5.33 -43.48 7.21
C SER A 94 4.54 -44.79 7.23
N THR A 95 3.38 -44.81 6.56
CA THR A 95 2.55 -45.99 6.43
C THR A 95 3.28 -47.12 5.71
N LEU A 96 3.92 -46.83 4.55
CA LEU A 96 4.70 -47.81 3.76
C LEU A 96 5.90 -48.32 4.53
N ALA A 97 6.61 -47.44 5.24
CA ALA A 97 7.77 -47.85 6.05
C ALA A 97 7.35 -48.75 7.22
N THR A 98 6.27 -48.42 7.91
CA THR A 98 5.74 -49.24 9.00
C THR A 98 5.26 -50.61 8.49
N GLN A 99 4.60 -50.65 7.35
CA GLN A 99 4.18 -51.88 6.71
C GLN A 99 5.38 -52.78 6.32
N SER A 100 6.43 -52.22 5.76
CA SER A 100 7.66 -52.94 5.41
C SER A 100 8.47 -53.38 6.63
N ALA A 101 8.40 -52.67 7.76
CA ALA A 101 9.06 -53.01 9.01
C ALA A 101 8.49 -54.29 9.66
N SER A 102 7.25 -54.69 9.30
CA SER A 102 6.62 -55.90 9.84
C SER A 102 7.37 -57.17 9.41
N ALA A 103 7.65 -58.04 10.36
CA ALA A 103 8.37 -59.31 10.11
C ALA A 103 7.59 -60.27 9.21
N SER A 104 6.25 -60.18 9.19
CA SER A 104 5.37 -61.02 8.37
C SER A 104 5.36 -60.67 6.87
N ASN A 105 5.92 -59.53 6.48
CA ASN A 105 5.82 -58.97 5.13
C ASN A 105 7.07 -59.24 4.29
N THR A 106 7.50 -60.54 4.16
CA THR A 106 8.75 -60.93 3.47
C THR A 106 8.62 -60.93 1.94
N LEU A 107 7.39 -61.03 1.39
CA LEU A 107 7.16 -61.29 -0.04
C LEU A 107 6.95 -60.03 -0.90
N ASP A 108 6.68 -58.87 -0.31
CA ASP A 108 6.25 -57.70 -1.09
C ASP A 108 7.05 -56.39 -0.81
N ARG A 109 8.19 -56.50 -0.11
CA ARG A 109 9.03 -55.34 0.21
C ARG A 109 9.57 -54.62 -1.04
N THR A 110 9.77 -55.34 -2.15
CA THR A 110 10.25 -54.74 -3.41
C THR A 110 9.18 -53.79 -3.96
N ALA A 111 7.89 -54.22 -3.99
CA ALA A 111 6.78 -53.36 -4.43
C ALA A 111 6.60 -52.14 -3.51
N LEU A 112 6.63 -52.37 -2.19
CA LEU A 112 6.54 -51.27 -1.20
C LEU A 112 7.69 -50.27 -1.34
N ASN A 113 8.92 -50.75 -1.60
CA ASN A 113 10.08 -49.87 -1.77
C ASN A 113 10.00 -49.09 -3.09
N THR A 114 9.42 -49.66 -4.15
CA THR A 114 9.16 -48.91 -5.40
C THR A 114 8.16 -47.81 -5.17
N GLU A 115 7.00 -48.08 -4.53
CA GLU A 115 6.02 -47.07 -4.20
C GLU A 115 6.60 -45.99 -3.27
N PHE A 116 7.42 -46.36 -2.29
CA PHE A 116 8.10 -45.43 -1.40
C PHE A 116 9.03 -44.49 -2.18
N ALA A 117 9.77 -45.00 -3.17
CA ALA A 117 10.63 -44.19 -4.03
C ALA A 117 9.81 -43.24 -4.92
N ASP A 118 8.68 -43.69 -5.46
CA ASP A 118 7.78 -42.88 -6.27
C ASP A 118 7.17 -41.72 -5.45
N VAL A 119 6.68 -41.99 -4.24
CA VAL A 119 6.16 -40.97 -3.33
C VAL A 119 7.25 -39.96 -2.93
N ARG A 120 8.48 -40.41 -2.70
CA ARG A 120 9.62 -39.52 -2.44
C ARG A 120 9.96 -38.65 -3.65
N THR A 121 9.84 -39.17 -4.86
CA THR A 121 10.03 -38.43 -6.11
C THR A 121 8.95 -37.37 -6.24
N GLU A 122 7.69 -37.67 -5.86
CA GLU A 122 6.60 -36.72 -5.86
C GLU A 122 6.83 -35.59 -4.86
N ILE A 123 7.36 -35.87 -3.66
CA ILE A 123 7.79 -34.83 -2.73
C ILE A 123 8.83 -33.89 -3.39
N THR A 124 9.80 -34.45 -4.10
CA THR A 124 10.81 -33.62 -4.80
C THR A 124 10.18 -32.75 -5.87
N ARG A 125 9.19 -33.25 -6.60
CA ARG A 125 8.44 -32.49 -7.60
C ARG A 125 7.65 -31.33 -6.95
N GLU A 126 6.92 -31.64 -5.88
CA GLU A 126 6.12 -30.65 -5.14
C GLU A 126 6.99 -29.50 -4.58
N VAL A 127 8.12 -29.88 -3.99
CA VAL A 127 9.12 -28.92 -3.48
C VAL A 127 9.66 -28.02 -4.61
N ALA A 128 9.94 -28.59 -5.79
CA ALA A 128 10.43 -27.81 -6.92
C ALA A 128 9.41 -26.82 -7.46
N VAL A 129 8.14 -27.25 -7.59
CA VAL A 129 7.03 -26.39 -8.03
C VAL A 129 6.78 -25.24 -7.07
N ALA A 130 6.84 -25.49 -5.77
CA ALA A 130 6.63 -24.48 -4.74
C ALA A 130 7.86 -23.60 -4.47
N GLY A 131 9.01 -23.91 -5.06
CA GLY A 131 10.27 -23.20 -4.80
C GLY A 131 10.74 -23.33 -3.34
N LEU A 132 10.62 -24.54 -2.78
CA LEU A 132 11.00 -24.89 -1.41
C LEU A 132 12.29 -25.75 -1.34
N GLY A 133 13.02 -25.89 -2.46
CA GLY A 133 14.22 -26.72 -2.59
C GLY A 133 15.47 -26.17 -1.92
N ALA A 134 15.45 -24.93 -1.49
CA ALA A 134 16.50 -24.32 -0.68
C ALA A 134 15.87 -23.35 0.31
N ALA A 135 16.57 -23.07 1.41
CA ALA A 135 16.14 -22.04 2.34
C ALA A 135 16.06 -20.71 1.57
N ALA A 136 14.85 -20.21 1.37
CA ALA A 136 14.60 -19.02 0.56
C ALA A 136 14.38 -17.82 1.46
N GLY A 137 15.15 -16.75 1.20
CA GLY A 137 14.86 -15.45 1.76
C GLY A 137 13.54 -14.92 1.17
N PHE A 138 12.61 -14.57 2.04
CA PHE A 138 11.36 -13.91 1.69
C PHE A 138 11.45 -12.45 2.09
N SER A 139 11.01 -11.52 1.23
CA SER A 139 10.97 -10.11 1.55
C SER A 139 9.86 -9.42 0.75
N ALA A 140 8.96 -8.73 1.44
CA ALA A 140 7.93 -7.88 0.84
C ALA A 140 8.11 -6.44 1.35
N PHE A 141 8.33 -5.49 0.44
CA PHE A 141 8.49 -4.07 0.76
C PHE A 141 7.11 -3.39 0.82
N ILE A 142 6.79 -2.75 1.95
CA ILE A 142 5.44 -2.23 2.23
C ILE A 142 5.45 -0.72 2.53
N SER A 143 6.48 -0.18 3.17
CA SER A 143 6.49 1.21 3.61
C SER A 143 7.51 2.07 2.85
N ASN A 144 7.45 3.39 3.03
CA ASN A 144 8.41 4.34 2.46
C ASN A 144 9.66 4.56 3.35
N GLU A 145 9.85 3.73 4.36
CA GLU A 145 11.05 3.77 5.20
C GLU A 145 12.28 3.46 4.38
N THR A 146 13.29 4.34 4.46
CA THR A 146 14.55 4.19 3.72
C THR A 146 15.42 3.07 4.27
N VAL A 147 15.17 2.63 5.51
CA VAL A 147 15.82 1.49 6.12
C VAL A 147 15.06 0.23 5.74
N ALA A 148 15.66 -0.62 4.91
CA ALA A 148 15.07 -1.87 4.44
C ALA A 148 14.55 -2.76 5.59
N ALA A 149 15.16 -2.68 6.77
CA ALA A 149 14.75 -3.42 7.96
C ALA A 149 13.38 -2.99 8.50
N ASN A 150 12.97 -1.73 8.31
CA ASN A 150 11.71 -1.19 8.81
C ASN A 150 10.62 -1.16 7.73
N GLY A 151 11.03 -1.08 6.46
CA GLY A 151 10.13 -0.97 5.30
C GLY A 151 9.69 -2.29 4.71
N ALA A 152 10.37 -3.39 5.03
CA ALA A 152 10.12 -4.71 4.47
C ALA A 152 9.75 -5.72 5.54
N ILE A 153 8.78 -6.58 5.23
CA ILE A 153 8.52 -7.80 5.98
C ILE A 153 9.34 -8.91 5.35
N GLY A 154 10.34 -9.39 6.09
CA GLY A 154 11.23 -10.44 5.61
C GLY A 154 11.43 -11.55 6.62
N GLY A 155 11.91 -12.68 6.13
CA GLY A 155 12.28 -13.86 6.89
C GLY A 155 12.84 -14.95 5.99
N THR A 156 13.23 -16.08 6.59
CA THR A 156 13.71 -17.24 5.87
C THR A 156 12.69 -18.36 6.01
N ILE A 157 12.25 -18.93 4.88
CA ILE A 157 11.44 -20.14 4.85
C ILE A 157 12.41 -21.31 4.78
N ALA A 158 12.31 -22.24 5.73
CA ALA A 158 13.15 -23.41 5.75
C ALA A 158 12.92 -24.27 4.50
N ALA A 159 13.98 -24.87 3.98
CA ALA A 159 13.86 -25.81 2.86
C ALA A 159 13.10 -27.07 3.30
N ALA A 160 12.31 -27.61 2.38
CA ALA A 160 11.52 -28.82 2.59
C ALA A 160 11.89 -29.95 1.57
N ASP A 161 13.05 -29.82 0.95
CA ASP A 161 13.56 -30.85 0.02
C ASP A 161 13.89 -32.15 0.75
N THR A 162 13.89 -33.26 0.02
CA THR A 162 14.13 -34.60 0.58
C THR A 162 15.46 -34.72 1.30
N THR A 163 16.48 -33.95 0.90
CA THR A 163 17.79 -33.90 1.55
C THR A 163 17.71 -33.20 2.91
N THR A 164 17.09 -32.00 2.95
CA THR A 164 16.89 -31.25 4.19
C THR A 164 15.94 -31.98 5.14
N LEU A 165 14.90 -32.63 4.62
CA LEU A 165 14.04 -33.49 5.40
C LEU A 165 14.76 -34.72 5.95
N GLY A 166 15.86 -35.17 5.32
CA GLY A 166 16.66 -36.31 5.75
C GLY A 166 16.14 -37.67 5.25
N ILE A 167 15.29 -37.65 4.21
CA ILE A 167 14.67 -38.88 3.64
C ILE A 167 15.25 -39.25 2.26
N ASN A 168 16.22 -38.49 1.76
CA ASN A 168 16.78 -38.69 0.41
C ASN A 168 17.34 -40.07 0.17
N ALA A 169 18.05 -40.64 1.15
CA ALA A 169 18.67 -41.96 1.06
C ALA A 169 17.85 -43.09 1.74
N SER A 170 16.61 -42.77 2.19
CA SER A 170 15.77 -43.75 2.87
C SER A 170 15.28 -44.81 1.89
N ALA A 171 15.37 -46.09 2.26
CA ALA A 171 14.84 -47.24 1.56
C ALA A 171 14.09 -48.14 2.56
N ILE A 172 13.21 -48.98 2.07
CA ILE A 172 12.40 -49.87 2.93
C ILE A 172 12.46 -51.32 2.42
N ASP A 173 13.54 -51.65 1.71
CA ASP A 173 13.82 -52.96 1.12
C ASP A 173 14.06 -54.07 2.16
N THR A 174 14.49 -53.69 3.39
CA THR A 174 14.66 -54.58 4.51
C THR A 174 13.92 -54.05 5.75
N ALA A 175 13.60 -54.94 6.70
CA ALA A 175 12.94 -54.52 7.96
C ALA A 175 13.80 -53.53 8.77
N ALA A 176 15.13 -53.67 8.75
CA ALA A 176 16.05 -52.77 9.44
C ALA A 176 16.07 -51.38 8.77
N ASN A 177 16.13 -51.32 7.44
CA ASN A 177 16.05 -50.08 6.70
C ASN A 177 14.69 -49.41 6.87
N ALA A 178 13.62 -50.17 6.90
CA ALA A 178 12.27 -49.66 7.15
C ALA A 178 12.14 -48.98 8.54
N LEU A 179 12.70 -49.56 9.59
CA LEU A 179 12.74 -48.98 10.93
C LEU A 179 13.56 -47.66 10.92
N THR A 180 14.67 -47.64 10.22
CA THR A 180 15.48 -46.39 10.05
C THR A 180 14.71 -45.35 9.29
N ALA A 181 13.95 -45.72 8.25
CA ALA A 181 13.11 -44.83 7.48
C ALA A 181 11.98 -44.25 8.33
N VAL A 182 11.34 -45.03 9.21
CA VAL A 182 10.31 -44.50 10.15
C VAL A 182 10.90 -43.40 11.03
N ALA A 183 12.11 -43.60 11.60
CA ALA A 183 12.75 -42.58 12.42
C ALA A 183 13.13 -41.31 11.61
N ALA A 184 13.60 -41.51 10.36
CA ALA A 184 13.91 -40.38 9.47
C ALA A 184 12.65 -39.58 9.10
N ILE A 185 11.54 -40.28 8.81
CA ILE A 185 10.26 -39.62 8.51
C ILE A 185 9.73 -38.82 9.72
N ALA A 186 9.83 -39.34 10.95
CA ALA A 186 9.45 -38.62 12.15
C ALA A 186 10.25 -37.30 12.31
N THR A 187 11.53 -37.34 11.98
CA THR A 187 12.38 -36.14 11.95
C THR A 187 11.97 -35.22 10.80
N ALA A 188 11.61 -35.76 9.63
CA ALA A 188 11.14 -34.97 8.49
C ALA A 188 9.85 -34.21 8.82
N VAL A 189 8.90 -34.86 9.49
CA VAL A 189 7.65 -34.18 9.95
C VAL A 189 7.95 -33.01 10.88
N THR A 190 8.91 -33.15 11.79
CA THR A 190 9.33 -32.05 12.69
C THR A 190 9.93 -30.89 11.90
N ARG A 191 10.78 -31.18 10.90
CA ARG A 191 11.39 -30.17 10.04
C ARG A 191 10.35 -29.49 9.12
N LEU A 192 9.39 -30.24 8.59
CA LEU A 192 8.26 -29.72 7.85
C LEU A 192 7.44 -28.74 8.71
N GLY A 193 7.15 -29.09 9.96
CA GLY A 193 6.47 -28.21 10.92
C GLY A 193 7.23 -26.91 11.17
N THR A 194 8.57 -26.93 11.15
CA THR A 194 9.38 -25.71 11.24
C THR A 194 9.18 -24.81 10.01
N ALA A 195 9.14 -25.39 8.80
CA ALA A 195 8.88 -24.65 7.58
C ALA A 195 7.46 -24.03 7.58
N GLN A 196 6.45 -24.80 7.96
CA GLN A 196 5.06 -24.32 8.10
C GLN A 196 4.95 -23.19 9.14
N SER A 197 5.61 -23.33 10.29
CA SER A 197 5.65 -22.28 11.31
C SER A 197 6.27 -20.98 10.79
N SER A 198 7.33 -21.08 9.98
CA SER A 198 7.97 -19.92 9.36
C SER A 198 7.02 -19.22 8.39
N VAL A 199 6.32 -19.97 7.55
CA VAL A 199 5.31 -19.44 6.60
C VAL A 199 4.18 -18.77 7.38
N GLY A 200 3.56 -19.45 8.35
CA GLY A 200 2.47 -18.88 9.14
C GLY A 200 2.86 -17.61 9.92
N THR A 201 4.09 -17.55 10.42
CA THR A 201 4.62 -16.34 11.06
C THR A 201 4.71 -15.18 10.07
N LEU A 202 5.18 -15.42 8.85
CA LEU A 202 5.30 -14.41 7.81
C LEU A 202 3.92 -13.93 7.34
N GLU A 203 2.94 -14.83 7.18
CA GLU A 203 1.56 -14.50 6.82
C GLU A 203 0.91 -13.59 7.86
N ASN A 204 1.05 -13.92 9.15
CA ASN A 204 0.55 -13.09 10.23
C ASN A 204 1.21 -11.69 10.23
N ARG A 205 2.53 -11.63 10.06
CA ARG A 205 3.25 -10.36 10.00
C ARG A 205 2.81 -9.51 8.82
N LEU A 206 2.58 -10.11 7.64
CA LEU A 206 2.06 -9.41 6.47
C LEU A 206 0.65 -8.88 6.71
N THR A 207 -0.23 -9.67 7.29
CA THR A 207 -1.61 -9.26 7.62
C THR A 207 -1.62 -8.04 8.56
N PHE A 208 -0.79 -8.05 9.61
CA PHE A 208 -0.64 -6.89 10.49
C PHE A 208 -0.05 -5.68 9.77
N ALA A 209 0.94 -5.88 8.90
CA ALA A 209 1.55 -4.80 8.15
C ALA A 209 0.58 -4.17 7.13
N ILE A 210 -0.24 -4.97 6.46
CA ILE A 210 -1.33 -4.49 5.58
C ILE A 210 -2.33 -3.66 6.39
N SER A 211 -2.74 -4.12 7.55
CA SER A 211 -3.67 -3.39 8.44
C SER A 211 -3.09 -2.05 8.88
N LEU A 212 -1.82 -2.03 9.29
CA LEU A 212 -1.11 -0.81 9.66
C LEU A 212 -1.00 0.15 8.48
N ALA A 213 -0.58 -0.35 7.30
CA ALA A 213 -0.45 0.46 6.09
C ALA A 213 -1.80 1.09 5.68
N ASN A 214 -2.90 0.34 5.74
CA ASN A 214 -4.24 0.86 5.49
C ASN A 214 -4.60 1.98 6.47
N SER A 215 -4.32 1.82 7.76
CA SER A 215 -4.55 2.85 8.78
C SER A 215 -3.72 4.11 8.50
N GLN A 216 -2.47 3.95 8.08
CA GLN A 216 -1.60 5.07 7.68
C GLN A 216 -2.11 5.79 6.43
N VAL A 217 -2.60 5.05 5.42
CA VAL A 217 -3.21 5.65 4.21
C VAL A 217 -4.40 6.52 4.58
N VAL A 218 -5.31 6.02 5.42
CA VAL A 218 -6.48 6.78 5.90
C VAL A 218 -6.07 8.01 6.69
N SER A 219 -5.10 7.87 7.59
CA SER A 219 -4.60 8.99 8.42
C SER A 219 -3.92 10.07 7.57
N ASN A 220 -3.08 9.67 6.61
CA ASN A 220 -2.41 10.59 5.69
C ASN A 220 -3.40 11.29 4.78
N LYS A 221 -4.44 10.58 4.29
CA LYS A 221 -5.51 11.17 3.49
C LYS A 221 -6.31 12.20 4.29
N ALA A 222 -6.64 11.90 5.55
CA ALA A 222 -7.31 12.84 6.43
C ALA A 222 -6.43 14.06 6.77
N ALA A 223 -5.11 13.88 6.89
CA ALA A 223 -4.18 14.98 7.10
C ALA A 223 -4.04 15.86 5.85
N GLU A 224 -3.93 15.26 4.66
CA GLU A 224 -3.91 15.97 3.37
C GLU A 224 -5.20 16.80 3.20
N SER A 225 -6.37 16.20 3.43
CA SER A 225 -7.68 16.85 3.35
C SER A 225 -7.76 18.10 4.24
N ARG A 226 -7.35 17.99 5.52
CA ARG A 226 -7.33 19.13 6.44
C ARG A 226 -6.44 20.29 5.98
N ILE A 227 -5.39 20.01 5.24
CA ILE A 227 -4.48 21.04 4.73
C ILE A 227 -5.00 21.64 3.43
N ARG A 228 -5.46 20.81 2.52
CA ARG A 228 -5.67 21.19 1.12
C ARG A 228 -7.11 21.41 0.74
N ASP A 229 -8.08 20.74 1.36
CA ASP A 229 -9.48 20.84 0.95
C ASP A 229 -10.08 22.20 1.31
N ALA A 230 -10.96 22.69 0.44
CA ALA A 230 -11.70 23.91 0.64
C ALA A 230 -13.01 23.65 1.38
N ASN A 231 -13.37 24.58 2.26
CA ASN A 231 -14.73 24.61 2.82
C ASN A 231 -15.69 25.20 1.77
N VAL A 232 -16.46 24.33 1.13
CA VAL A 232 -17.39 24.72 0.05
C VAL A 232 -18.39 25.79 0.48
N ALA A 233 -18.89 25.72 1.74
CA ALA A 233 -19.84 26.72 2.25
C ALA A 233 -19.20 28.10 2.37
N GLU A 234 -17.96 28.17 2.86
CA GLU A 234 -17.19 29.40 2.99
C GLU A 234 -16.84 30.00 1.64
N GLU A 235 -16.35 29.17 0.70
CA GLU A 235 -15.99 29.66 -0.64
C GLU A 235 -17.22 30.06 -1.48
N SER A 236 -18.39 29.41 -1.27
CA SER A 236 -19.65 29.87 -1.88
C SER A 236 -20.12 31.20 -1.33
N ALA A 237 -19.96 31.43 -0.03
CA ALA A 237 -20.26 32.73 0.57
C ALA A 237 -19.29 33.82 0.06
N ASN A 238 -17.99 33.49 -0.08
CA ASN A 238 -16.99 34.38 -0.65
C ASN A 238 -17.29 34.70 -2.13
N LEU A 239 -17.66 33.69 -2.93
CA LEU A 239 -18.07 33.87 -4.32
C LEU A 239 -19.23 34.85 -4.44
N THR A 240 -20.29 34.66 -3.64
CA THR A 240 -21.46 35.56 -3.61
C THR A 240 -21.06 36.95 -3.19
N ARG A 241 -20.26 37.09 -2.14
CA ARG A 241 -19.75 38.40 -1.65
C ARG A 241 -18.97 39.12 -2.73
N TYR A 242 -18.00 38.48 -3.37
CA TYR A 242 -17.20 39.10 -4.43
C TYR A 242 -18.04 39.43 -5.67
N SER A 243 -19.04 38.63 -6.01
CA SER A 243 -19.97 38.90 -7.09
C SER A 243 -20.76 40.19 -6.82
N VAL A 244 -21.32 40.33 -5.62
CA VAL A 244 -22.03 41.55 -5.19
C VAL A 244 -21.09 42.76 -5.15
N LEU A 245 -19.89 42.60 -4.61
CA LEU A 245 -18.88 43.67 -4.57
C LEU A 245 -18.43 44.12 -5.96
N THR A 246 -18.32 43.19 -6.91
CA THR A 246 -17.99 43.51 -8.32
C THR A 246 -19.10 44.39 -8.93
N GLN A 247 -20.36 44.00 -8.77
CA GLN A 247 -21.50 44.79 -9.27
C GLN A 247 -21.57 46.16 -8.62
N SER A 248 -21.40 46.22 -7.29
CA SER A 248 -21.37 47.48 -6.54
C SER A 248 -20.18 48.36 -6.92
N GLY A 249 -19.01 47.76 -7.14
CA GLY A 249 -17.79 48.46 -7.55
C GLY A 249 -17.90 49.06 -8.96
N ILE A 250 -18.57 48.39 -9.90
CA ILE A 250 -18.85 48.93 -11.23
C ILE A 250 -19.81 50.13 -11.11
N ALA A 251 -20.87 50.03 -10.29
CA ALA A 251 -21.79 51.13 -10.06
C ALA A 251 -21.10 52.33 -9.38
N ALA A 252 -20.24 52.09 -8.39
CA ALA A 252 -19.46 53.11 -7.71
C ALA A 252 -18.46 53.80 -8.68
N LEU A 253 -17.81 53.04 -9.58
CA LEU A 253 -16.95 53.61 -10.61
C LEU A 253 -17.70 54.51 -11.58
N ALA A 254 -18.89 54.08 -12.03
CA ALA A 254 -19.76 54.88 -12.88
C ALA A 254 -20.17 56.19 -12.17
N GLN A 255 -20.54 56.14 -10.87
CA GLN A 255 -20.90 57.31 -10.08
C GLN A 255 -19.72 58.27 -9.88
N ALA A 256 -18.52 57.73 -9.61
CA ALA A 256 -17.30 58.55 -9.47
C ALA A 256 -16.94 59.27 -10.78
N ASN A 257 -17.13 58.63 -11.93
CA ASN A 257 -16.95 59.28 -13.23
C ASN A 257 -17.99 60.34 -13.53
N ASN A 258 -19.27 60.10 -13.18
CA ASN A 258 -20.34 61.09 -13.37
C ASN A 258 -20.13 62.33 -12.50
N GLN A 259 -19.53 62.17 -11.31
CA GLN A 259 -19.25 63.30 -10.40
C GLN A 259 -18.21 64.26 -11.02
N SER A 260 -17.14 63.72 -11.65
CA SER A 260 -16.17 64.54 -12.39
C SER A 260 -16.79 65.30 -13.55
N GLN A 261 -17.68 64.64 -14.30
CA GLN A 261 -18.38 65.28 -15.42
C GLN A 261 -19.34 66.41 -14.96
N SER A 262 -19.99 66.24 -13.81
CA SER A 262 -20.87 67.26 -13.25
C SER A 262 -20.11 68.54 -12.85
N VAL A 263 -18.88 68.36 -12.32
CA VAL A 263 -18.01 69.50 -12.00
C VAL A 263 -17.55 70.26 -13.27
N LEU A 264 -17.22 69.48 -14.35
CA LEU A 264 -16.88 70.10 -15.64
C LEU A 264 -18.04 70.91 -16.26
N LYS A 265 -19.29 70.42 -16.12
CA LYS A 265 -20.47 71.08 -16.61
C LYS A 265 -20.82 72.39 -15.79
N LEU A 266 -20.33 72.48 -14.58
CA LEU A 266 -20.49 73.66 -13.76
C LEU A 266 -19.46 74.80 -14.03
N LEU A 267 -18.32 74.39 -14.69
CA LEU A 267 -17.21 75.29 -14.98
C LEU A 267 -17.20 75.80 -16.45
N GLY A 268 -18.01 75.23 -17.30
CA GLY A 268 -18.19 75.63 -18.71
C GLY A 268 -19.58 75.55 -19.21
#